data_c569766347968d5063bb9cb0b8838156
#
_entry.id   c569766347968d5063bb9cb0b8838156
#
_cell.length_a   1.000
_cell.length_b   1.000
_cell.length_c   1.000
_cell.angle_alpha   90.00
_cell.angle_beta   90.00
_cell.angle_gamma   90.00
#
_symmetry.space_group_name_H-M   'P 1'
#
loop_
_entity.id
_entity.type
_entity.pdbx_description
1 polymer ?
#
loop_
_entity_poly.entity_id
_entity_poly.type
_entity_poly.pdbx_seq_one_letter_code
_entity_poly.pdbx_strand_id
1 'polypeptide(L)'
;NSDNARVEQEELEIYTKVAEVQRKIKVDVKVFQESEGTTSESEAWEEMFSAQYRQIRGDLSQAIEQEKAEVIREGDKIIVRLASQGSFKSGSAELQQGFLPLLDDVGSAIPNVEGLITIEGHTDNLPVGFSLRFRSNWDLSAARSGSVADYMLTKYEFANGLLVSGLA
;
A
#
# COMPACT_ATOMS: atom_id res chain seq x y z
N ASN A 1 8.06 -44.76 -2.62
CA ASN A 1 9.05 -43.70 -2.74
C ASN A 1 8.61 -42.56 -3.68
N SER A 2 7.79 -42.82 -4.70
CA SER A 2 7.24 -41.74 -5.57
C SER A 2 6.14 -40.92 -4.89
N ASP A 3 5.36 -41.51 -3.99
CA ASP A 3 4.25 -40.84 -3.31
C ASP A 3 4.75 -39.84 -2.25
N ASN A 4 5.86 -40.13 -1.56
CA ASN A 4 6.45 -39.20 -0.60
C ASN A 4 7.03 -37.94 -1.27
N ALA A 5 7.71 -38.10 -2.42
CA ALA A 5 8.25 -36.98 -3.17
C ALA A 5 7.15 -36.05 -3.72
N ARG A 6 6.01 -36.63 -4.08
CA ARG A 6 4.84 -35.88 -4.56
C ARG A 6 4.17 -35.09 -3.43
N VAL A 7 4.04 -35.69 -2.24
CA VAL A 7 3.48 -35.02 -1.06
C VAL A 7 4.39 -33.88 -0.61
N GLU A 8 5.71 -34.07 -0.58
CA GLU A 8 6.68 -33.01 -0.24
C GLU A 8 6.64 -31.86 -1.26
N GLN A 9 6.41 -32.16 -2.54
CA GLN A 9 6.31 -31.15 -3.59
C GLN A 9 5.01 -30.37 -3.51
N GLU A 10 3.89 -31.03 -3.20
CA GLU A 10 2.59 -30.38 -2.95
C GLU A 10 2.62 -29.51 -1.69
N GLU A 11 3.25 -29.97 -0.60
CA GLU A 11 3.45 -29.17 0.62
C GLU A 11 4.34 -27.94 0.33
N LEU A 12 5.40 -28.09 -0.45
CA LEU A 12 6.29 -26.99 -0.82
C LEU A 12 5.55 -25.92 -1.68
N GLU A 13 4.69 -26.37 -2.60
CA GLU A 13 3.85 -25.48 -3.41
C GLU A 13 2.82 -24.73 -2.54
N ILE A 14 2.22 -25.41 -1.56
CA ILE A 14 1.29 -24.80 -0.61
C ILE A 14 2.03 -23.75 0.25
N TYR A 15 3.21 -24.09 0.79
CA TYR A 15 4.03 -23.13 1.56
C TYR A 15 4.47 -21.94 0.72
N THR A 16 4.82 -22.14 -0.55
CA THR A 16 5.20 -21.07 -1.47
C THR A 16 4.00 -20.17 -1.79
N LYS A 17 2.82 -20.73 -2.01
CA LYS A 17 1.57 -19.99 -2.23
C LYS A 17 1.13 -19.24 -0.97
N VAL A 18 1.25 -19.83 0.21
CA VAL A 18 0.95 -19.17 1.49
C VAL A 18 1.93 -18.03 1.74
N ALA A 19 3.22 -18.20 1.43
CA ALA A 19 4.22 -17.14 1.53
C ALA A 19 3.97 -16.02 0.51
N GLU A 20 3.50 -16.32 -0.72
CA GLU A 20 3.07 -15.32 -1.70
C GLU A 20 1.81 -14.58 -1.28
N VAL A 21 0.83 -15.27 -0.68
CA VAL A 21 -0.39 -14.66 -0.13
C VAL A 21 -0.06 -13.76 1.06
N GLN A 22 0.84 -14.18 1.94
CA GLN A 22 1.32 -13.34 3.05
C GLN A 22 2.10 -12.10 2.59
N ARG A 23 2.73 -12.14 1.40
CA ARG A 23 3.33 -10.96 0.76
C ARG A 23 2.30 -9.97 0.20
N LYS A 24 1.03 -10.34 0.12
CA LYS A 24 -0.07 -9.55 -0.47
C LYS A 24 -0.86 -8.71 0.51
N ILE A 25 -0.53 -8.69 1.79
CA ILE A 25 -1.09 -7.71 2.72
C ILE A 25 -0.43 -6.37 2.44
N LYS A 26 -1.15 -5.45 1.82
CA LYS A 26 -0.58 -4.22 1.27
C LYS A 26 -1.31 -3.01 1.84
N VAL A 27 -0.55 -1.95 2.04
CA VAL A 27 -1.09 -0.61 2.16
C VAL A 27 -0.77 0.10 0.85
N ASP A 28 -1.78 0.50 0.12
CA ASP A 28 -1.64 1.26 -1.11
C ASP A 28 -1.98 2.73 -0.84
N VAL A 29 -1.09 3.63 -1.20
CA VAL A 29 -1.35 5.06 -1.26
C VAL A 29 -1.58 5.42 -2.72
N LYS A 30 -2.81 5.82 -3.05
CA LYS A 30 -3.22 6.13 -4.41
C LYS A 30 -3.41 7.63 -4.58
N VAL A 31 -2.84 8.16 -5.62
CA VAL A 31 -3.01 9.53 -6.04
C VAL A 31 -3.82 9.55 -7.33
N PHE A 32 -4.98 10.19 -7.27
CA PHE A 32 -5.88 10.34 -8.40
C PHE A 32 -5.83 11.78 -8.91
N GLN A 33 -5.75 11.95 -10.21
CA GLN A 33 -5.99 13.22 -10.87
C GLN A 33 -7.01 13.03 -11.99
N GLU A 34 -8.06 13.84 -11.98
CA GLU A 34 -9.03 13.88 -13.07
C GLU A 34 -8.53 14.83 -14.16
N SER A 35 -8.52 14.36 -15.41
CA SER A 35 -8.29 15.20 -16.57
C SER A 35 -9.60 15.41 -17.33
N GLU A 36 -10.28 16.51 -17.06
CA GLU A 36 -11.34 17.01 -17.93
C GLU A 36 -10.80 18.23 -18.68
N GLY A 37 -10.48 18.08 -19.98
CA GLY A 37 -9.94 19.22 -20.72
C GLY A 37 -9.77 19.01 -22.22
N THR A 38 -9.33 20.07 -22.91
CA THR A 38 -8.95 20.08 -24.31
C THR A 38 -7.68 19.25 -24.57
N THR A 39 -7.36 18.93 -25.84
CA THR A 39 -6.19 18.11 -26.21
C THR A 39 -4.87 18.68 -25.64
N SER A 40 -4.70 20.04 -25.65
CA SER A 40 -3.50 20.68 -25.09
C SER A 40 -3.43 20.62 -23.57
N GLU A 41 -4.56 20.67 -22.88
CA GLU A 41 -4.65 20.51 -21.42
C GLU A 41 -4.37 19.06 -21.03
N SER A 42 -4.82 18.09 -21.82
CA SER A 42 -4.54 16.67 -21.58
C SER A 42 -3.07 16.30 -21.77
N GLU A 43 -2.36 16.95 -22.74
CA GLU A 43 -0.92 16.78 -22.93
C GLU A 43 -0.12 17.38 -21.76
N ALA A 44 -0.48 18.60 -21.32
CA ALA A 44 0.14 19.23 -20.16
C ALA A 44 -0.08 18.44 -18.87
N TRP A 45 -1.28 17.91 -18.69
CA TRP A 45 -1.61 17.03 -17.57
C TRP A 45 -0.77 15.74 -17.60
N GLU A 46 -0.66 15.09 -18.75
CA GLU A 46 0.12 13.86 -18.93
C GLU A 46 1.61 14.09 -18.61
N GLU A 47 2.19 15.22 -19.02
CA GLU A 47 3.57 15.57 -18.71
C GLU A 47 3.76 15.82 -17.22
N MET A 48 2.87 16.57 -16.58
CA MET A 48 2.88 16.84 -15.15
C MET A 48 2.73 15.55 -14.34
N PHE A 49 1.80 14.69 -14.71
CA PHE A 49 1.56 13.42 -14.05
C PHE A 49 2.75 12.46 -14.19
N SER A 50 3.36 12.40 -15.39
CA SER A 50 4.56 11.63 -15.63
C SER A 50 5.76 12.13 -14.81
N ALA A 51 5.91 13.45 -14.69
CA ALA A 51 6.94 14.08 -13.86
C ALA A 51 6.74 13.72 -12.38
N GLN A 52 5.51 13.77 -11.89
CA GLN A 52 5.15 13.41 -10.53
C GLN A 52 5.43 11.93 -10.24
N TYR A 53 5.06 11.04 -11.15
CA TYR A 53 5.40 9.61 -11.04
C TYR A 53 6.91 9.38 -10.93
N ARG A 54 7.72 10.05 -11.78
CA ARG A 54 9.19 9.94 -11.72
C ARG A 54 9.76 10.50 -10.43
N GLN A 55 9.22 11.60 -9.91
CA GLN A 55 9.65 12.20 -8.65
C GLN A 55 9.39 11.23 -7.48
N ILE A 56 8.16 10.76 -7.33
CA ILE A 56 7.79 9.82 -6.25
C ILE A 56 8.66 8.56 -6.31
N ARG A 57 8.86 8.02 -7.51
CA ARG A 57 9.72 6.84 -7.69
C ARG A 57 11.19 7.12 -7.35
N GLY A 58 11.69 8.31 -7.65
CA GLY A 58 13.04 8.75 -7.29
C GLY A 58 13.21 8.90 -5.79
N ASP A 59 12.25 9.56 -5.13
CA ASP A 59 12.26 9.78 -3.68
C ASP A 59 12.17 8.46 -2.89
N LEU A 60 11.47 7.48 -3.45
CA LEU A 60 11.32 6.15 -2.85
C LEU A 60 12.31 5.10 -3.38
N SER A 61 13.34 5.50 -4.15
CA SER A 61 14.27 4.56 -4.80
C SER A 61 14.92 3.59 -3.84
N GLN A 62 15.35 4.05 -2.67
CA GLN A 62 15.97 3.19 -1.64
C GLN A 62 14.96 2.17 -1.08
N ALA A 63 13.72 2.56 -0.84
CA ALA A 63 12.68 1.66 -0.37
C ALA A 63 12.32 0.62 -1.44
N ILE A 64 12.34 1.02 -2.73
CA ILE A 64 12.13 0.12 -3.87
C ILE A 64 13.25 -0.90 -3.99
N GLU A 65 14.51 -0.48 -3.90
CA GLU A 65 15.68 -1.37 -3.92
C GLU A 65 15.68 -2.38 -2.76
N GLN A 66 15.14 -1.98 -1.61
CA GLN A 66 14.98 -2.86 -0.44
C GLN A 66 13.71 -3.72 -0.48
N GLU A 67 12.96 -3.70 -1.58
CA GLU A 67 11.68 -4.41 -1.74
C GLU A 67 10.61 -4.05 -0.69
N LYS A 68 10.71 -2.87 -0.08
CA LYS A 68 9.77 -2.35 0.90
C LYS A 68 8.63 -1.55 0.29
N ALA A 69 8.86 -1.00 -0.89
CA ALA A 69 7.88 -0.23 -1.64
C ALA A 69 7.92 -0.56 -3.13
N GLU A 70 6.80 -0.36 -3.79
CA GLU A 70 6.65 -0.42 -5.24
C GLU A 70 5.86 0.81 -5.68
N VAL A 71 6.27 1.47 -6.75
CA VAL A 71 5.56 2.60 -7.33
C VAL A 71 5.08 2.21 -8.71
N ILE A 72 3.77 2.21 -8.89
CA ILE A 72 3.08 1.75 -10.10
C ILE A 72 2.26 2.91 -10.66
N ARG A 73 2.23 3.02 -11.99
CA ARG A 73 1.30 3.88 -12.70
C ARG A 73 0.21 3.04 -13.35
N GLU A 74 -1.04 3.35 -13.04
CA GLU A 74 -2.23 2.76 -13.67
C GLU A 74 -3.16 3.87 -14.16
N GLY A 75 -3.14 4.16 -15.47
CA GLY A 75 -3.97 5.21 -16.05
C GLY A 75 -3.71 6.58 -15.41
N ASP A 76 -4.72 7.10 -14.74
CA ASP A 76 -4.72 8.38 -14.01
C ASP A 76 -4.34 8.24 -12.53
N LYS A 77 -3.73 7.13 -12.14
CA LYS A 77 -3.38 6.81 -10.75
C LYS A 77 -1.90 6.50 -10.61
N ILE A 78 -1.32 7.02 -9.54
CA ILE A 78 -0.03 6.56 -9.01
C ILE A 78 -0.32 5.76 -7.75
N ILE A 79 0.15 4.52 -7.72
CA ILE A 79 -0.03 3.61 -6.60
C ILE A 79 1.32 3.40 -5.95
N VAL A 80 1.46 3.84 -4.71
CA VAL A 80 2.60 3.49 -3.86
C VAL A 80 2.18 2.32 -2.98
N ARG A 81 2.70 1.16 -3.29
CA ARG A 81 2.40 -0.10 -2.61
C ARG A 81 3.49 -0.40 -1.60
N LEU A 82 3.11 -0.56 -0.35
CA LEU A 82 4.03 -0.81 0.74
C LEU A 82 3.97 -2.28 1.17
N ALA A 83 5.14 -2.90 1.35
CA ALA A 83 5.23 -4.25 1.88
C ALA A 83 4.71 -4.26 3.32
N SER A 84 3.83 -5.23 3.61
CA SER A 84 3.18 -5.31 4.93
C SER A 84 4.01 -6.05 5.97
N GLN A 85 5.06 -6.73 5.54
CA GLN A 85 5.90 -7.49 6.46
C GLN A 85 6.58 -6.53 7.45
N GLY A 86 6.25 -6.67 8.73
CA GLY A 86 6.75 -5.79 9.77
C GLY A 86 6.04 -4.45 9.91
N SER A 87 4.93 -4.23 9.17
CA SER A 87 4.16 -2.97 9.25
C SER A 87 3.25 -2.92 10.48
N PHE A 88 2.59 -4.03 10.78
CA PHE A 88 1.66 -4.16 11.89
C PHE A 88 1.96 -5.41 12.71
N LYS A 89 1.60 -5.37 13.99
CA LYS A 89 1.56 -6.58 14.80
C LYS A 89 0.48 -7.53 14.26
N SER A 90 0.70 -8.84 14.41
CA SER A 90 -0.27 -9.85 13.97
C SER A 90 -1.65 -9.59 14.57
N GLY A 91 -2.70 -9.61 13.73
CA GLY A 91 -4.08 -9.38 14.15
C GLY A 91 -4.35 -7.98 14.74
N SER A 92 -3.47 -7.00 14.50
CA SER A 92 -3.53 -5.65 15.06
C SER A 92 -3.44 -4.57 13.97
N ALA A 93 -3.95 -3.40 14.27
CA ALA A 93 -3.75 -2.17 13.49
C ALA A 93 -2.66 -1.25 14.10
N GLU A 94 -1.93 -1.73 15.10
CA GLU A 94 -0.83 -0.99 15.69
C GLU A 94 0.39 -1.00 14.80
N LEU A 95 0.87 0.18 14.41
CA LEU A 95 2.07 0.36 13.59
C LEU A 95 3.32 -0.09 14.34
N GLN A 96 4.17 -0.85 13.69
CA GLN A 96 5.47 -1.21 14.25
C GLN A 96 6.48 -0.10 14.02
N GLN A 97 7.39 0.10 15.00
CA GLN A 97 8.42 1.13 14.95
C GLN A 97 9.30 1.06 13.69
N GLY A 98 9.62 -0.14 13.22
CA GLY A 98 10.42 -0.35 12.01
C GLY A 98 9.73 0.05 10.70
N PHE A 99 8.41 0.26 10.72
CA PHE A 99 7.65 0.69 9.56
C PHE A 99 7.54 2.21 9.44
N LEU A 100 7.71 2.94 10.54
CA LEU A 100 7.54 4.40 10.57
C LEU A 100 8.48 5.14 9.62
N PRO A 101 9.78 4.78 9.47
CA PRO A 101 10.66 5.45 8.51
C PRO A 101 10.16 5.35 7.06
N LEU A 102 9.58 4.21 6.66
CA LEU A 102 9.00 4.05 5.33
C LEU A 102 7.78 4.95 5.13
N LEU A 103 6.94 5.11 6.15
CA LEU A 103 5.82 6.06 6.12
C LEU A 103 6.31 7.52 6.05
N ASP A 104 7.43 7.84 6.69
CA ASP A 104 8.05 9.16 6.59
C ASP A 104 8.58 9.43 5.18
N ASP A 105 9.20 8.44 4.53
CA ASP A 105 9.64 8.55 3.13
C ASP A 105 8.46 8.80 2.20
N VAL A 106 7.37 8.05 2.36
CA VAL A 106 6.13 8.22 1.57
C VAL A 106 5.48 9.58 1.84
N GLY A 107 5.35 9.95 3.11
CA GLY A 107 4.77 11.24 3.51
C GLY A 107 5.55 12.42 2.98
N SER A 108 6.88 12.30 2.86
CA SER A 108 7.74 13.34 2.27
C SER A 108 7.63 13.41 0.74
N ALA A 109 7.34 12.28 0.09
CA ALA A 109 7.26 12.19 -1.37
C ALA A 109 5.95 12.74 -1.97
N ILE A 110 4.84 12.75 -1.20
CA ILE A 110 3.50 13.04 -1.72
C ILE A 110 2.80 14.32 -1.22
N PRO A 111 3.34 15.18 -0.34
CA PRO A 111 2.57 16.29 0.25
C PRO A 111 2.17 17.38 -0.76
N ASN A 112 2.93 17.55 -1.83
CA ASN A 112 2.71 18.56 -2.86
C ASN A 112 1.94 18.05 -4.08
N VAL A 113 1.28 16.91 -3.93
CA VAL A 113 0.49 16.30 -5.00
C VAL A 113 -0.85 17.00 -5.12
N GLU A 114 -1.12 17.59 -6.29
CA GLU A 114 -2.45 18.07 -6.63
C GLU A 114 -3.32 16.87 -7.01
N GLY A 115 -4.04 16.31 -6.08
CA GLY A 115 -4.90 15.17 -6.36
C GLY A 115 -5.54 14.62 -5.11
N LEU A 116 -6.43 13.67 -5.29
CA LEU A 116 -7.03 12.94 -4.19
C LEU A 116 -6.10 11.82 -3.75
N ILE A 117 -5.75 11.80 -2.48
CA ILE A 117 -4.92 10.75 -1.89
C ILE A 117 -5.82 9.76 -1.15
N THR A 118 -5.71 8.49 -1.50
CA THR A 118 -6.43 7.41 -0.82
C THR A 118 -5.44 6.43 -0.21
N ILE A 119 -5.63 6.11 1.06
CA ILE A 119 -4.91 5.04 1.76
C ILE A 119 -5.80 3.83 1.84
N GLU A 120 -5.39 2.75 1.17
CA GLU A 120 -6.12 1.48 1.17
C GLU A 120 -5.36 0.43 1.99
N GLY A 121 -6.00 -0.10 3.00
CA GLY A 121 -5.52 -1.27 3.73
C GLY A 121 -6.06 -2.54 3.07
N HIS A 122 -5.18 -3.51 2.86
CA HIS A 122 -5.54 -4.82 2.34
C HIS A 122 -5.22 -5.89 3.39
N THR A 123 -6.08 -6.87 3.51
CA THR A 123 -5.81 -8.11 4.25
C THR A 123 -5.83 -9.29 3.30
N ASP A 124 -5.26 -10.41 3.74
CA ASP A 124 -5.45 -11.69 3.06
C ASP A 124 -6.86 -12.24 3.31
N ASN A 125 -7.24 -13.25 2.53
CA ASN A 125 -8.52 -13.93 2.67
C ASN A 125 -8.57 -14.89 3.87
N LEU A 126 -7.52 -14.97 4.68
CA LEU A 126 -7.53 -15.78 5.88
C LEU A 126 -8.42 -15.08 6.93
N PRO A 127 -9.39 -15.80 7.53
CA PRO A 127 -10.22 -15.20 8.55
C PRO A 127 -9.37 -14.62 9.67
N VAL A 128 -9.71 -13.40 10.11
CA VAL A 128 -9.15 -12.86 11.35
C VAL A 128 -9.42 -13.90 12.44
N GLY A 129 -8.39 -14.58 12.91
CA GLY A 129 -8.52 -15.51 14.03
C GLY A 129 -9.20 -14.80 15.19
N PHE A 130 -9.78 -15.51 16.14
CA PHE A 130 -10.56 -14.98 17.26
C PHE A 130 -9.91 -13.73 17.87
N SER A 131 -10.18 -12.58 17.26
CA SER A 131 -9.75 -11.27 17.74
C SER A 131 -10.94 -10.63 18.44
N LEU A 132 -10.79 -10.27 19.70
CA LEU A 132 -11.80 -9.49 20.43
C LEU A 132 -11.94 -8.06 19.90
N ARG A 133 -10.98 -7.61 19.04
CA ARG A 133 -10.91 -6.25 18.53
C ARG A 133 -11.54 -6.07 17.17
N PHE A 134 -11.40 -7.07 16.27
CA PHE A 134 -11.86 -6.96 14.88
C PHE A 134 -12.79 -8.13 14.56
N ARG A 135 -13.95 -7.82 14.03
CA ARG A 135 -14.99 -8.79 13.69
C ARG A 135 -14.75 -9.45 12.32
N SER A 136 -13.98 -8.79 11.47
CA SER A 136 -13.72 -9.21 10.09
C SER A 136 -12.40 -8.66 9.56
N ASN A 137 -11.96 -9.19 8.43
CA ASN A 137 -10.83 -8.65 7.68
C ASN A 137 -11.10 -7.22 7.18
N TRP A 138 -12.35 -6.88 6.91
CA TRP A 138 -12.77 -5.52 6.58
C TRP A 138 -12.52 -4.54 7.73
N ASP A 139 -12.91 -4.92 8.94
CA ASP A 139 -12.65 -4.10 10.14
C ASP A 139 -11.15 -3.91 10.35
N LEU A 140 -10.36 -4.97 10.19
CA LEU A 140 -8.91 -4.92 10.38
C LEU A 140 -8.22 -4.08 9.29
N SER A 141 -8.57 -4.27 8.02
CA SER A 141 -7.97 -3.52 6.92
C SER A 141 -8.30 -2.02 7.00
N ALA A 142 -9.54 -1.67 7.33
CA ALA A 142 -9.95 -0.28 7.57
C ALA A 142 -9.22 0.34 8.76
N ALA A 143 -9.06 -0.40 9.86
CA ALA A 143 -8.31 0.09 11.03
C ALA A 143 -6.82 0.30 10.73
N ARG A 144 -6.22 -0.56 9.89
CA ARG A 144 -4.82 -0.42 9.47
C ARG A 144 -4.59 0.79 8.58
N SER A 145 -5.44 1.00 7.58
CA SER A 145 -5.36 2.21 6.75
C SER A 145 -5.62 3.48 7.56
N GLY A 146 -6.54 3.43 8.53
CA GLY A 146 -6.75 4.51 9.48
C GLY A 146 -5.50 4.85 10.31
N SER A 147 -4.81 3.83 10.84
CA SER A 147 -3.57 4.05 11.60
C SER A 147 -2.45 4.68 10.77
N VAL A 148 -2.34 4.31 9.48
CA VAL A 148 -1.40 4.95 8.56
C VAL A 148 -1.78 6.41 8.31
N ALA A 149 -3.06 6.67 8.04
CA ALA A 149 -3.56 8.03 7.82
C ALA A 149 -3.34 8.92 9.04
N ASP A 150 -3.68 8.44 10.24
CA ASP A 150 -3.45 9.17 11.49
C ASP A 150 -1.97 9.52 11.67
N TYR A 151 -1.08 8.57 11.46
CA TYR A 151 0.36 8.82 11.54
C TYR A 151 0.82 9.87 10.54
N MET A 152 0.40 9.76 9.28
CA MET A 152 0.78 10.71 8.23
C MET A 152 0.26 12.12 8.52
N LEU A 153 -0.99 12.25 8.98
CA LEU A 153 -1.61 13.54 9.33
C LEU A 153 -0.98 14.22 10.55
N THR A 154 -0.27 13.48 11.41
CA THR A 154 0.48 14.12 12.51
C THR A 154 1.71 14.89 12.05
N LYS A 155 2.22 14.59 10.86
CA LYS A 155 3.49 15.13 10.35
C LYS A 155 3.36 15.92 9.06
N TYR A 156 2.37 15.62 8.24
CA TYR A 156 2.21 16.17 6.90
C TYR A 156 0.82 16.77 6.71
N GLU A 157 0.76 17.86 5.95
CA GLU A 157 -0.48 18.47 5.50
C GLU A 157 -0.76 18.03 4.07
N PHE A 158 -2.00 17.62 3.80
CA PHE A 158 -2.46 17.24 2.47
C PHE A 158 -3.56 18.20 2.02
N ALA A 159 -3.30 18.95 0.95
CA ALA A 159 -4.16 20.04 0.49
C ALA A 159 -5.63 19.62 0.26
N ASN A 160 -5.84 18.41 -0.25
CA ASN A 160 -7.17 17.86 -0.55
C ASN A 160 -7.65 16.82 0.48
N GLY A 161 -6.93 16.68 1.60
CA GLY A 161 -7.21 15.66 2.61
C GLY A 161 -6.83 14.25 2.19
N LEU A 162 -7.19 13.28 3.04
CA LEU A 162 -6.97 11.86 2.79
C LEU A 162 -8.30 11.11 2.85
N LEU A 163 -8.49 10.19 1.91
CA LEU A 163 -9.51 9.15 2.02
C LEU A 163 -8.89 7.86 2.57
N VAL A 164 -9.68 7.14 3.35
CA VAL A 164 -9.27 5.87 3.96
C VAL A 164 -10.23 4.78 3.53
N SER A 165 -9.69 3.67 3.08
CA SER A 165 -10.46 2.50 2.65
C SER A 165 -9.84 1.21 3.18
N GLY A 166 -10.68 0.23 3.48
CA GLY A 166 -10.26 -1.13 3.81
C GLY A 166 -10.80 -2.10 2.78
N LEU A 167 -9.94 -3.00 2.32
CA LEU A 167 -10.26 -4.08 1.38
C LEU A 167 -9.89 -5.43 2.00
N ALA A 168 -10.72 -6.43 1.78
CA ALA A 168 -10.52 -7.79 2.29
C ALA A 168 -10.71 -8.82 1.17
#